data_e5bf5b2d6e3e6c8e809b169ebf89cadc
#
_entry.id   e5bf5b2d6e3e6c8e809b169ebf89cadc
#
_cell.length_a   1.000
_cell.length_b   1.000
_cell.length_c   1.000
_cell.angle_alpha   90.00
_cell.angle_beta   90.00
_cell.angle_gamma   90.00
#
_symmetry.space_group_name_H-M   'P 1'
#
loop_
_entity.id
_entity.type
_entity.pdbx_description
1 polymer ?
#
loop_
_entity_poly.entity_id
_entity_poly.type
_entity_poly.pdbx_seq_one_letter_code
_entity_poly.pdbx_strand_id
1 'polypeptide(L)'
;MQYRKFGKLDWEGSVLGFGAMRLPLTDSDPANINEDESIRMMRYAIDHGVNYVDTAYNYHVGKSEILVGRVLQDGYREKVKLATKLPSWLIESPKDFNRYLNEQLERLQIDKIDFYLLHTLNKKHWTKLQELGVIPWAEGAMANGRIGYLGFSFHDGFEVFKEIVDAYDNWTFCQIQYNYMDVDYQAGTRGLKYAADKGLAVVIMEPLRGGHLGKEPPEKIAKLWTSPPQKRTPAEWALLWVWNHPEASVVLSGMSTMEQVVEDVAITDRSGPGTLTTDELTLIDRVREAYHEIRPVPCTNCGYCMPCPNGVEIPLIFRLYNSAVMYDSLETSRSVYSSPDFKEEQRADKCNECGECLEACPQEIPIPEWLKKAHSLLAPDD
;
A
#
# COMPACT_ATOMS: atom_id res chain seq x y z
N MET A 1 -20.24 -10.07 5.20
CA MET A 1 -19.54 -8.96 4.48
C MET A 1 -20.26 -7.66 4.73
N GLN A 2 -19.56 -6.61 5.16
CA GLN A 2 -20.10 -5.25 5.29
C GLN A 2 -19.75 -4.45 4.03
N TYR A 3 -20.59 -3.43 3.74
CA TYR A 3 -20.41 -2.54 2.59
C TYR A 3 -20.40 -1.08 3.03
N ARG A 4 -19.68 -0.23 2.30
CA ARG A 4 -19.60 1.21 2.56
C ARG A 4 -19.76 1.99 1.28
N LYS A 5 -20.40 3.15 1.40
CA LYS A 5 -20.52 4.09 0.30
C LYS A 5 -19.15 4.46 -0.25
N PHE A 6 -18.99 4.42 -1.57
CA PHE A 6 -17.73 4.75 -2.23
C PHE A 6 -17.70 6.23 -2.63
N GLY A 7 -17.31 7.08 -1.68
CA GLY A 7 -17.28 8.53 -1.87
C GLY A 7 -18.65 9.08 -2.27
N LYS A 8 -18.70 9.79 -3.39
CA LYS A 8 -19.92 10.42 -3.94
C LYS A 8 -20.72 9.48 -4.86
N LEU A 9 -20.22 8.26 -5.14
CA LEU A 9 -20.90 7.34 -6.06
C LEU A 9 -22.15 6.73 -5.43
N ASP A 10 -23.13 6.42 -6.29
CA ASP A 10 -24.28 5.58 -5.94
C ASP A 10 -23.89 4.09 -6.08
N TRP A 11 -22.83 3.71 -5.36
CA TRP A 11 -22.33 2.34 -5.27
C TRP A 11 -21.66 2.11 -3.92
N GLU A 12 -21.84 0.92 -3.37
CA GLU A 12 -21.24 0.49 -2.12
C GLU A 12 -20.16 -0.56 -2.38
N GLY A 13 -18.93 -0.26 -1.95
CA GLY A 13 -17.83 -1.20 -1.95
C GLY A 13 -17.84 -2.10 -0.72
N SER A 14 -17.46 -3.38 -0.90
CA SER A 14 -17.16 -4.25 0.22
C SER A 14 -16.04 -3.62 1.06
N VAL A 15 -16.13 -3.70 2.38
CA VAL A 15 -15.10 -3.14 3.28
C VAL A 15 -13.74 -3.81 3.06
N LEU A 16 -13.73 -5.06 2.60
CA LEU A 16 -12.55 -5.80 2.15
C LEU A 16 -12.48 -5.75 0.62
N GLY A 17 -11.34 -5.31 0.08
CA GLY A 17 -10.97 -5.45 -1.32
C GLY A 17 -9.88 -6.50 -1.51
N PHE A 18 -9.91 -7.23 -2.62
CA PHE A 18 -8.87 -8.19 -2.95
C PHE A 18 -7.73 -7.51 -3.70
N GLY A 19 -6.54 -7.42 -3.07
CA GLY A 19 -5.32 -6.89 -3.69
C GLY A 19 -4.48 -7.99 -4.34
N ALA A 20 -4.30 -7.92 -5.67
CA ALA A 20 -3.57 -8.93 -6.44
C ALA A 20 -2.05 -8.68 -6.54
N MET A 21 -1.46 -8.01 -5.54
CA MET A 21 -0.01 -7.77 -5.47
C MET A 21 0.77 -8.93 -4.85
N ARG A 22 0.12 -9.76 -4.03
CA ARG A 22 0.78 -10.82 -3.22
C ARG A 22 0.13 -12.18 -3.45
N LEU A 23 -0.18 -12.48 -4.71
CA LEU A 23 -0.75 -13.78 -5.08
C LEU A 23 0.24 -14.91 -4.74
N PRO A 24 -0.26 -16.11 -4.41
CA PRO A 24 0.61 -17.27 -4.13
C PRO A 24 1.49 -17.60 -5.34
N LEU A 25 2.72 -18.00 -5.07
CA LEU A 25 3.71 -18.36 -6.07
C LEU A 25 3.98 -19.87 -6.05
N THR A 26 4.45 -20.41 -7.17
CA THR A 26 4.90 -21.81 -7.24
C THR A 26 6.34 -21.97 -6.77
N ASP A 27 7.13 -20.88 -6.78
CA ASP A 27 8.52 -20.80 -6.33
C ASP A 27 8.84 -19.36 -5.85
N SER A 28 10.12 -18.99 -5.75
CA SER A 28 10.55 -17.65 -5.31
C SER A 28 10.51 -16.56 -6.40
N ASP A 29 10.26 -16.92 -7.67
CA ASP A 29 10.15 -15.95 -8.76
C ASP A 29 8.75 -15.29 -8.73
N PRO A 30 8.67 -13.96 -8.59
CA PRO A 30 7.39 -13.26 -8.57
C PRO A 30 6.58 -13.39 -9.88
N ALA A 31 7.21 -13.81 -10.98
CA ALA A 31 6.51 -14.07 -12.24
C ALA A 31 5.76 -15.41 -12.24
N ASN A 32 6.10 -16.33 -11.34
CA ASN A 32 5.56 -17.70 -11.29
C ASN A 32 4.39 -17.81 -10.31
N ILE A 33 3.27 -17.18 -10.68
CA ILE A 33 2.03 -17.23 -9.89
C ILE A 33 1.48 -18.66 -9.90
N ASN A 34 1.05 -19.15 -8.73
CA ASN A 34 0.20 -20.33 -8.64
C ASN A 34 -1.22 -19.96 -9.10
N GLU A 35 -1.47 -20.09 -10.40
CA GLU A 35 -2.71 -19.61 -11.06
C GLU A 35 -3.95 -20.29 -10.49
N ASP A 36 -3.95 -21.63 -10.37
CA ASP A 36 -5.13 -22.39 -9.89
C ASP A 36 -5.52 -21.97 -8.48
N GLU A 37 -4.55 -21.84 -7.58
CA GLU A 37 -4.79 -21.40 -6.21
C GLU A 37 -5.25 -19.94 -6.18
N SER A 38 -4.63 -19.06 -6.96
CA SER A 38 -5.03 -17.65 -7.05
C SER A 38 -6.47 -17.49 -7.55
N ILE A 39 -6.86 -18.24 -8.59
CA ILE A 39 -8.24 -18.24 -9.11
C ILE A 39 -9.21 -18.71 -8.03
N ARG A 40 -8.88 -19.80 -7.33
CA ARG A 40 -9.70 -20.34 -6.25
C ARG A 40 -9.90 -19.34 -5.12
N MET A 41 -8.82 -18.68 -4.69
CA MET A 41 -8.82 -17.67 -3.62
C MET A 41 -9.66 -16.44 -3.99
N MET A 42 -9.43 -15.89 -5.15
CA MET A 42 -10.14 -14.68 -5.60
C MET A 42 -11.63 -14.96 -5.81
N ARG A 43 -11.98 -16.09 -6.46
CA ARG A 43 -13.39 -16.47 -6.66
C ARG A 43 -14.09 -16.77 -5.34
N TYR A 44 -13.41 -17.41 -4.39
CA TYR A 44 -13.95 -17.59 -3.04
C TYR A 44 -14.28 -16.24 -2.39
N ALA A 45 -13.37 -15.28 -2.41
CA ALA A 45 -13.60 -13.95 -1.84
C ALA A 45 -14.80 -13.24 -2.50
N ILE A 46 -14.89 -13.30 -3.84
CA ILE A 46 -16.00 -12.70 -4.60
C ILE A 46 -17.34 -13.38 -4.26
N ASP A 47 -17.38 -14.70 -4.20
CA ASP A 47 -18.59 -15.45 -3.83
C ASP A 47 -19.03 -15.21 -2.37
N HIS A 48 -18.11 -14.71 -1.52
CA HIS A 48 -18.41 -14.28 -0.14
C HIS A 48 -18.61 -12.78 0.00
N GLY A 49 -18.80 -12.07 -1.13
CA GLY A 49 -19.26 -10.69 -1.15
C GLY A 49 -18.18 -9.62 -1.38
N VAL A 50 -16.92 -10.00 -1.62
CA VAL A 50 -15.91 -9.03 -2.09
C VAL A 50 -16.31 -8.55 -3.50
N ASN A 51 -16.50 -7.23 -3.65
CA ASN A 51 -16.88 -6.62 -4.91
C ASN A 51 -15.90 -5.56 -5.43
N TYR A 52 -14.70 -5.46 -4.83
CA TYR A 52 -13.59 -4.61 -5.27
C TYR A 52 -12.33 -5.45 -5.44
N VAL A 53 -11.79 -5.48 -6.67
CA VAL A 53 -10.54 -6.19 -7.01
C VAL A 53 -9.53 -5.17 -7.50
N ASP A 54 -8.31 -5.21 -6.95
CA ASP A 54 -7.22 -4.28 -7.25
C ASP A 54 -6.01 -5.01 -7.83
N THR A 55 -5.54 -4.53 -8.98
CA THR A 55 -4.29 -4.97 -9.60
C THR A 55 -3.47 -3.78 -10.09
N ALA A 56 -2.32 -4.02 -10.73
CA ALA A 56 -1.52 -2.99 -11.39
C ALA A 56 -0.65 -3.58 -12.50
N TYR A 57 -0.20 -2.70 -13.40
CA TYR A 57 0.59 -3.02 -14.59
C TYR A 57 1.85 -3.85 -14.31
N ASN A 58 2.55 -3.55 -13.22
CA ASN A 58 3.84 -4.17 -12.85
C ASN A 58 3.72 -5.31 -11.82
N TYR A 59 2.53 -5.58 -11.26
CA TYR A 59 2.39 -6.63 -10.27
C TYR A 59 2.73 -8.00 -10.87
N HIS A 60 3.50 -8.79 -10.12
CA HIS A 60 4.01 -10.08 -10.59
C HIS A 60 4.69 -9.99 -11.96
N VAL A 61 5.56 -8.99 -12.12
CA VAL A 61 6.29 -8.75 -13.38
C VAL A 61 5.34 -8.64 -14.59
N GLY A 62 4.15 -8.04 -14.38
CA GLY A 62 3.13 -7.84 -15.40
C GLY A 62 2.18 -9.02 -15.61
N LYS A 63 2.27 -10.10 -14.81
CA LYS A 63 1.39 -11.28 -14.92
C LYS A 63 0.06 -11.14 -14.18
N SER A 64 0.00 -10.25 -13.17
CA SER A 64 -1.19 -10.11 -12.33
C SER A 64 -2.43 -9.69 -13.13
N GLU A 65 -2.34 -8.72 -14.04
CA GLU A 65 -3.48 -8.30 -14.86
C GLU A 65 -4.01 -9.43 -15.74
N ILE A 66 -3.10 -10.26 -16.32
CA ILE A 66 -3.48 -11.43 -17.15
C ILE A 66 -4.26 -12.45 -16.32
N LEU A 67 -3.78 -12.75 -15.12
CA LEU A 67 -4.45 -13.68 -14.21
C LEU A 67 -5.80 -13.14 -13.73
N VAL A 68 -5.86 -11.87 -13.34
CA VAL A 68 -7.12 -11.22 -12.94
C VAL A 68 -8.15 -11.29 -14.07
N GLY A 69 -7.73 -11.08 -15.33
CA GLY A 69 -8.59 -11.25 -16.51
C GLY A 69 -9.19 -12.65 -16.58
N ARG A 70 -8.41 -13.72 -16.29
CA ARG A 70 -8.90 -15.11 -16.25
C ARG A 70 -9.86 -15.37 -15.07
N VAL A 71 -9.53 -14.83 -13.88
CA VAL A 71 -10.40 -14.93 -12.69
C VAL A 71 -11.79 -14.40 -12.98
N LEU A 72 -11.87 -13.29 -13.73
CA LEU A 72 -13.11 -12.58 -13.99
C LEU A 72 -13.95 -13.17 -15.14
N GLN A 73 -13.53 -14.28 -15.77
CA GLN A 73 -14.38 -15.03 -16.69
C GLN A 73 -15.55 -15.71 -15.95
N ASP A 74 -16.42 -16.37 -16.71
CA ASP A 74 -17.51 -17.20 -16.19
C ASP A 74 -18.52 -16.43 -15.30
N GLY A 75 -18.80 -15.15 -15.61
CA GLY A 75 -19.76 -14.32 -14.89
C GLY A 75 -19.22 -13.69 -13.60
N TYR A 76 -17.91 -13.72 -13.35
CA TYR A 76 -17.31 -13.05 -12.21
C TYR A 76 -17.07 -11.55 -12.44
N ARG A 77 -16.91 -11.13 -13.71
CA ARG A 77 -16.69 -9.72 -14.08
C ARG A 77 -17.82 -8.80 -13.61
N GLU A 78 -19.05 -9.26 -13.70
CA GLU A 78 -20.25 -8.50 -13.33
C GLU A 78 -20.44 -8.37 -11.81
N LYS A 79 -19.81 -9.25 -11.03
CA LYS A 79 -19.89 -9.25 -9.57
C LYS A 79 -19.00 -8.19 -8.91
N VAL A 80 -18.01 -7.64 -9.64
CA VAL A 80 -16.99 -6.78 -9.06
C VAL A 80 -16.78 -5.48 -9.83
N LYS A 81 -16.25 -4.47 -9.14
CA LYS A 81 -15.58 -3.32 -9.73
C LYS A 81 -14.08 -3.58 -9.73
N LEU A 82 -13.49 -3.49 -10.92
CA LEU A 82 -12.07 -3.74 -11.15
C LEU A 82 -11.27 -2.44 -11.15
N ALA A 83 -10.20 -2.41 -10.36
CA ALA A 83 -9.21 -1.34 -10.31
C ALA A 83 -7.87 -1.80 -10.90
N THR A 84 -7.30 -1.00 -11.81
CA THR A 84 -5.89 -1.08 -12.18
C THR A 84 -5.30 0.31 -12.37
N LYS A 85 -3.97 0.40 -12.66
CA LYS A 85 -3.23 1.64 -12.47
C LYS A 85 -2.33 1.95 -13.67
N LEU A 86 -2.37 3.20 -14.15
CA LEU A 86 -1.45 3.75 -15.13
C LEU A 86 -0.02 3.76 -14.55
N PRO A 87 0.98 3.13 -15.17
CA PRO A 87 2.36 3.14 -14.67
C PRO A 87 3.03 4.52 -14.86
N SER A 88 2.82 5.44 -13.92
CA SER A 88 3.23 6.86 -14.00
C SER A 88 4.72 7.06 -14.31
N TRP A 89 5.58 6.17 -13.83
CA TRP A 89 7.03 6.22 -14.05
C TRP A 89 7.43 5.90 -15.49
N LEU A 90 6.61 5.13 -16.24
CA LEU A 90 6.86 4.71 -17.63
C LEU A 90 6.28 5.69 -18.67
N ILE A 91 5.55 6.71 -18.25
CA ILE A 91 4.97 7.70 -19.15
C ILE A 91 6.05 8.71 -19.54
N GLU A 92 6.36 8.80 -20.81
CA GLU A 92 7.33 9.75 -21.38
C GLU A 92 6.68 10.74 -22.38
N SER A 93 5.52 10.37 -22.92
CA SER A 93 4.79 11.18 -23.88
C SER A 93 3.27 10.98 -23.76
N PRO A 94 2.43 11.92 -24.29
CA PRO A 94 0.98 11.74 -24.27
C PRO A 94 0.47 10.49 -25.00
N LYS A 95 1.24 9.90 -25.93
CA LYS A 95 0.89 8.66 -26.64
C LYS A 95 0.93 7.45 -25.70
N ASP A 96 1.76 7.50 -24.67
CA ASP A 96 1.94 6.40 -23.73
C ASP A 96 0.68 6.13 -22.90
N PHE A 97 -0.13 7.16 -22.63
CA PHE A 97 -1.40 7.00 -21.94
C PHE A 97 -2.31 5.97 -22.63
N ASN A 98 -2.53 6.13 -23.94
CA ASN A 98 -3.35 5.17 -24.67
C ASN A 98 -2.65 3.84 -24.87
N ARG A 99 -1.33 3.80 -25.04
CA ARG A 99 -0.57 2.56 -25.17
C ARG A 99 -0.80 1.67 -23.93
N TYR A 100 -0.53 2.18 -22.73
CA TYR A 100 -0.68 1.39 -21.50
C TYR A 100 -2.14 1.04 -21.21
N LEU A 101 -3.09 1.96 -21.45
CA LEU A 101 -4.51 1.63 -21.28
C LEU A 101 -4.94 0.50 -22.22
N ASN A 102 -4.48 0.49 -23.49
CA ASN A 102 -4.80 -0.59 -24.43
C ASN A 102 -4.19 -1.91 -23.97
N GLU A 103 -2.90 -1.93 -23.60
CA GLU A 103 -2.25 -3.13 -23.10
C GLU A 103 -2.95 -3.71 -21.86
N GLN A 104 -3.41 -2.86 -20.94
CA GLN A 104 -4.13 -3.28 -19.74
C GLN A 104 -5.50 -3.86 -20.04
N LEU A 105 -6.27 -3.23 -20.94
CA LEU A 105 -7.56 -3.77 -21.40
C LEU A 105 -7.39 -5.15 -22.07
N GLU A 106 -6.33 -5.32 -22.88
CA GLU A 106 -6.00 -6.59 -23.52
C GLU A 106 -5.61 -7.66 -22.49
N ARG A 107 -4.71 -7.34 -21.54
CA ARG A 107 -4.29 -8.27 -20.48
C ARG A 107 -5.47 -8.73 -19.60
N LEU A 108 -6.34 -7.78 -19.25
CA LEU A 108 -7.53 -8.03 -18.44
C LEU A 108 -8.68 -8.67 -19.23
N GLN A 109 -8.62 -8.71 -20.56
CA GLN A 109 -9.64 -9.24 -21.47
C GLN A 109 -11.01 -8.56 -21.27
N ILE A 110 -11.01 -7.23 -21.16
CA ILE A 110 -12.21 -6.40 -20.93
C ILE A 110 -12.18 -5.15 -21.81
N ASP A 111 -13.35 -4.55 -22.05
CA ASP A 111 -13.49 -3.30 -22.80
C ASP A 111 -13.45 -2.06 -21.92
N LYS A 112 -13.67 -2.24 -20.61
CA LYS A 112 -13.78 -1.14 -19.65
C LYS A 112 -13.16 -1.49 -18.29
N ILE A 113 -12.32 -0.59 -17.77
CA ILE A 113 -11.83 -0.60 -16.39
C ILE A 113 -12.76 0.28 -15.54
N ASP A 114 -13.27 -0.24 -14.41
CA ASP A 114 -14.18 0.54 -13.57
C ASP A 114 -13.45 1.67 -12.84
N PHE A 115 -12.34 1.37 -12.17
CA PHE A 115 -11.54 2.30 -11.39
C PHE A 115 -10.12 2.37 -11.93
N TYR A 116 -9.73 3.52 -12.44
CA TYR A 116 -8.41 3.71 -13.02
C TYR A 116 -7.60 4.70 -12.20
N LEU A 117 -6.43 4.27 -11.72
CA LEU A 117 -5.59 5.09 -10.86
C LEU A 117 -4.35 5.61 -11.60
N LEU A 118 -3.95 6.84 -11.33
CA LEU A 118 -2.58 7.26 -11.60
C LEU A 118 -1.68 6.63 -10.53
N HIS A 119 -0.76 5.73 -10.95
CA HIS A 119 -0.01 4.87 -10.03
C HIS A 119 1.14 5.62 -9.36
N THR A 120 1.28 5.43 -8.04
CA THR A 120 2.45 5.87 -7.25
C THR A 120 2.70 7.39 -7.40
N LEU A 121 1.65 8.22 -7.27
CA LEU A 121 1.84 9.65 -7.33
C LEU A 121 2.69 10.16 -6.17
N ASN A 122 3.62 10.99 -6.52
CA ASN A 122 4.45 11.86 -5.71
C ASN A 122 4.61 13.19 -6.45
N LYS A 123 5.29 14.16 -5.88
CA LYS A 123 5.49 15.48 -6.52
C LYS A 123 6.05 15.35 -7.94
N LYS A 124 7.09 14.53 -8.13
CA LYS A 124 7.76 14.35 -9.42
C LYS A 124 6.83 13.74 -10.48
N HIS A 125 6.15 12.64 -10.15
CA HIS A 125 5.26 11.98 -11.09
C HIS A 125 4.05 12.87 -11.42
N TRP A 126 3.48 13.53 -10.41
CA TRP A 126 2.33 14.41 -10.62
C TRP A 126 2.67 15.57 -11.56
N THR A 127 3.78 16.30 -11.31
CA THR A 127 4.21 17.40 -12.19
C THR A 127 4.39 16.93 -13.64
N LYS A 128 5.11 15.81 -13.85
CA LYS A 128 5.31 15.25 -15.19
C LYS A 128 3.98 14.90 -15.89
N LEU A 129 3.07 14.22 -15.20
CA LEU A 129 1.81 13.82 -15.78
C LEU A 129 0.90 15.01 -16.11
N GLN A 130 0.90 16.07 -15.28
CA GLN A 130 0.19 17.32 -15.57
C GLN A 130 0.72 17.99 -16.84
N GLU A 131 2.04 18.12 -16.97
CA GLU A 131 2.69 18.71 -18.16
C GLU A 131 2.36 17.94 -19.44
N LEU A 132 2.19 16.62 -19.34
CA LEU A 132 1.81 15.75 -20.46
C LEU A 132 0.29 15.71 -20.73
N GLY A 133 -0.54 16.40 -19.91
CA GLY A 133 -1.98 16.50 -20.13
C GLY A 133 -2.77 15.27 -19.69
N VAL A 134 -2.40 14.61 -18.59
CA VAL A 134 -3.06 13.39 -18.10
C VAL A 134 -4.54 13.57 -17.79
N ILE A 135 -4.95 14.72 -17.24
CA ILE A 135 -6.36 14.95 -16.86
C ILE A 135 -7.26 15.06 -18.10
N PRO A 136 -7.00 15.92 -19.10
CA PRO A 136 -7.80 15.94 -20.33
C PRO A 136 -7.84 14.59 -21.05
N TRP A 137 -6.73 13.84 -21.04
CA TRP A 137 -6.72 12.49 -21.60
C TRP A 137 -7.66 11.54 -20.85
N ALA A 138 -7.60 11.52 -19.51
CA ALA A 138 -8.43 10.66 -18.67
C ALA A 138 -9.93 11.01 -18.84
N GLU A 139 -10.28 12.29 -18.89
CA GLU A 139 -11.66 12.74 -19.17
C GLU A 139 -12.15 12.22 -20.55
N GLY A 140 -11.30 12.27 -21.56
CA GLY A 140 -11.58 11.66 -22.86
C GLY A 140 -11.77 10.15 -22.78
N ALA A 141 -10.96 9.43 -22.01
CA ALA A 141 -11.07 8.00 -21.80
C ALA A 141 -12.32 7.60 -21.00
N MET A 142 -12.77 8.46 -20.07
CA MET A 142 -14.06 8.28 -19.38
C MET A 142 -15.23 8.57 -20.31
N ALA A 143 -15.17 9.64 -21.10
CA ALA A 143 -16.24 10.01 -22.03
C ALA A 143 -16.48 8.95 -23.12
N ASN A 144 -15.44 8.24 -23.56
CA ASN A 144 -15.54 7.15 -24.53
C ASN A 144 -15.79 5.77 -23.89
N GLY A 145 -15.99 5.72 -22.57
CA GLY A 145 -16.41 4.52 -21.84
C GLY A 145 -15.31 3.51 -21.51
N ARG A 146 -14.03 3.78 -21.80
CA ARG A 146 -12.92 2.84 -21.54
C ARG A 146 -12.50 2.83 -20.06
N ILE A 147 -12.68 3.94 -19.37
CA ILE A 147 -12.48 4.13 -17.94
C ILE A 147 -13.81 4.52 -17.31
N GLY A 148 -14.15 3.95 -16.16
CA GLY A 148 -15.35 4.35 -15.41
C GLY A 148 -15.09 5.59 -14.56
N TYR A 149 -14.10 5.51 -13.67
CA TYR A 149 -13.80 6.53 -12.67
C TYR A 149 -12.29 6.70 -12.52
N LEU A 150 -11.85 7.96 -12.32
CA LEU A 150 -10.44 8.30 -12.13
C LEU A 150 -10.12 8.49 -10.66
N GLY A 151 -8.98 7.93 -10.26
CA GLY A 151 -8.37 8.11 -8.95
C GLY A 151 -6.85 8.10 -9.03
N PHE A 152 -6.20 8.02 -7.89
CA PHE A 152 -4.74 7.91 -7.82
C PHE A 152 -4.28 7.11 -6.59
N SER A 153 -3.14 6.44 -6.68
CA SER A 153 -2.41 5.92 -5.53
C SER A 153 -1.24 6.85 -5.18
N PHE A 154 -0.93 6.98 -3.90
CA PHE A 154 -0.10 8.06 -3.39
C PHE A 154 1.02 7.58 -2.48
N HIS A 155 2.24 8.16 -2.67
CA HIS A 155 3.44 7.86 -1.90
C HIS A 155 4.33 9.10 -1.71
N ASP A 156 3.83 10.13 -1.00
CA ASP A 156 4.57 11.33 -0.66
C ASP A 156 4.02 11.96 0.63
N GLY A 157 4.49 13.11 1.05
CA GLY A 157 4.01 13.82 2.23
C GLY A 157 2.63 14.46 2.05
N PHE A 158 1.98 14.78 3.18
CA PHE A 158 0.61 15.33 3.19
C PHE A 158 0.43 16.60 2.35
N GLU A 159 1.41 17.50 2.29
CA GLU A 159 1.27 18.75 1.53
C GLU A 159 1.17 18.50 0.01
N VAL A 160 1.93 17.50 -0.49
CA VAL A 160 1.82 17.04 -1.89
C VAL A 160 0.49 16.32 -2.12
N PHE A 161 0.02 15.53 -1.14
CA PHE A 161 -1.29 14.89 -1.20
C PHE A 161 -2.40 15.93 -1.37
N LYS A 162 -2.37 16.97 -0.54
CA LYS A 162 -3.35 18.07 -0.59
C LYS A 162 -3.30 18.79 -1.95
N GLU A 163 -2.12 19.08 -2.46
CA GLU A 163 -1.95 19.69 -3.78
C GLU A 163 -2.61 18.86 -4.89
N ILE A 164 -2.40 17.54 -4.89
CA ILE A 164 -2.98 16.63 -5.89
C ILE A 164 -4.52 16.60 -5.77
N VAL A 165 -5.04 16.49 -4.55
CA VAL A 165 -6.48 16.46 -4.31
C VAL A 165 -7.14 17.76 -4.78
N ASP A 166 -6.52 18.92 -4.50
CA ASP A 166 -7.08 20.24 -4.85
C ASP A 166 -6.89 20.60 -6.34
N ALA A 167 -6.02 19.89 -7.06
CA ALA A 167 -5.73 20.19 -8.48
C ALA A 167 -6.82 19.69 -9.46
N TYR A 168 -7.75 18.84 -9.02
CA TYR A 168 -8.80 18.31 -9.89
C TYR A 168 -10.07 17.99 -9.08
N ASP A 169 -11.17 18.69 -9.37
CA ASP A 169 -12.42 18.59 -8.61
C ASP A 169 -13.17 17.25 -8.81
N ASN A 170 -12.89 16.53 -9.90
CA ASN A 170 -13.60 15.30 -10.25
C ASN A 170 -12.86 14.01 -9.85
N TRP A 171 -11.88 14.08 -8.95
CA TRP A 171 -11.37 12.86 -8.34
C TRP A 171 -12.50 12.07 -7.69
N THR A 172 -12.62 10.80 -8.02
CA THR A 172 -13.60 9.91 -7.42
C THR A 172 -13.07 9.28 -6.14
N PHE A 173 -11.78 8.92 -6.14
CA PHE A 173 -11.16 8.20 -5.04
C PHE A 173 -9.64 8.39 -5.02
N CYS A 174 -9.05 8.06 -3.88
CA CYS A 174 -7.60 7.93 -3.75
C CYS A 174 -7.26 6.62 -3.01
N GLN A 175 -6.04 6.15 -3.20
CA GLN A 175 -5.48 4.98 -2.53
C GLN A 175 -4.25 5.41 -1.74
N ILE A 176 -4.29 5.23 -0.41
CA ILE A 176 -3.22 5.64 0.51
C ILE A 176 -2.79 4.48 1.40
N GLN A 177 -1.54 4.49 1.82
CA GLN A 177 -1.05 3.62 2.88
C GLN A 177 -1.60 4.08 4.23
N TYR A 178 -2.21 3.16 5.00
CA TYR A 178 -2.67 3.47 6.35
C TYR A 178 -2.79 2.21 7.21
N ASN A 179 -2.20 2.25 8.40
CA ASN A 179 -2.26 1.19 9.42
C ASN A 179 -1.94 1.79 10.79
N TYR A 180 -2.15 1.04 11.88
CA TYR A 180 -1.97 1.57 13.23
C TYR A 180 -0.52 1.95 13.59
N MET A 181 0.48 1.50 12.82
CA MET A 181 1.89 1.89 13.01
C MET A 181 2.26 3.18 12.27
N ASP A 182 1.65 3.42 11.10
CA ASP A 182 2.04 4.47 10.16
C ASP A 182 0.98 5.59 10.08
N VAL A 183 0.47 6.05 11.25
CA VAL A 183 -0.63 7.03 11.34
C VAL A 183 -0.26 8.44 10.84
N ASP A 184 1.02 8.80 10.87
CA ASP A 184 1.54 10.09 10.42
C ASP A 184 2.48 9.94 9.21
N TYR A 185 2.54 8.75 8.60
CA TYR A 185 3.42 8.47 7.47
C TYR A 185 2.69 8.75 6.14
N GLN A 186 3.37 9.41 5.19
CA GLN A 186 2.84 9.83 3.89
C GLN A 186 1.59 10.72 4.04
N ALA A 187 0.45 10.36 3.44
CA ALA A 187 -0.81 11.08 3.63
C ALA A 187 -1.30 11.02 5.09
N GLY A 188 -1.11 9.87 5.74
CA GLY A 188 -1.45 9.63 7.14
C GLY A 188 -2.91 9.90 7.49
N THR A 189 -3.19 10.06 8.79
CA THR A 189 -4.53 10.41 9.29
C THR A 189 -5.05 11.75 8.73
N ARG A 190 -4.15 12.71 8.51
CA ARG A 190 -4.51 14.01 7.91
C ARG A 190 -5.04 13.84 6.50
N GLY A 191 -4.35 13.04 5.67
CA GLY A 191 -4.77 12.77 4.29
C GLY A 191 -6.04 11.94 4.21
N LEU A 192 -6.19 10.93 5.07
CA LEU A 192 -7.42 10.13 5.19
C LEU A 192 -8.65 11.03 5.38
N LYS A 193 -8.62 11.90 6.39
CA LYS A 193 -9.72 12.83 6.70
C LYS A 193 -9.92 13.85 5.60
N TYR A 194 -8.82 14.45 5.10
CA TYR A 194 -8.90 15.47 4.06
C TYR A 194 -9.57 14.95 2.77
N ALA A 195 -9.20 13.76 2.32
CA ALA A 195 -9.84 13.17 1.14
C ALA A 195 -11.33 12.87 1.36
N ALA A 196 -11.68 12.32 2.53
CA ALA A 196 -13.08 12.05 2.88
C ALA A 196 -13.91 13.33 2.96
N ASP A 197 -13.38 14.42 3.56
CA ASP A 197 -14.05 15.73 3.63
C ASP A 197 -14.28 16.35 2.25
N LYS A 198 -13.41 16.06 1.28
CA LYS A 198 -13.59 16.43 -0.14
C LYS A 198 -14.58 15.50 -0.86
N GLY A 199 -15.03 14.44 -0.20
CA GLY A 199 -15.99 13.46 -0.72
C GLY A 199 -15.37 12.40 -1.64
N LEU A 200 -14.05 12.21 -1.59
CA LEU A 200 -13.38 11.10 -2.25
C LEU A 200 -13.63 9.80 -1.45
N ALA A 201 -13.78 8.68 -2.15
CA ALA A 201 -13.60 7.39 -1.51
C ALA A 201 -12.11 7.19 -1.17
N VAL A 202 -11.84 6.66 0.02
CA VAL A 202 -10.47 6.36 0.41
C VAL A 202 -10.27 4.85 0.45
N VAL A 203 -9.43 4.36 -0.45
CA VAL A 203 -8.99 2.96 -0.51
C VAL A 203 -7.69 2.84 0.29
N ILE A 204 -7.66 1.92 1.24
CA ILE A 204 -6.49 1.72 2.09
C ILE A 204 -5.63 0.58 1.56
N MET A 205 -4.37 0.87 1.28
CA MET A 205 -3.32 -0.14 1.03
C MET A 205 -2.41 -0.29 2.24
N GLU A 206 -1.68 -1.40 2.33
CA GLU A 206 -0.77 -1.72 3.43
C GLU A 206 -1.42 -1.72 4.83
N PRO A 207 -2.66 -2.22 5.00
CA PRO A 207 -3.30 -2.25 6.31
C PRO A 207 -2.53 -3.14 7.30
N LEU A 208 -1.84 -4.16 6.79
CA LEU A 208 -0.99 -5.10 7.53
C LEU A 208 0.51 -4.80 7.38
N ARG A 209 0.88 -3.62 6.84
CA ARG A 209 2.27 -3.19 6.64
C ARG A 209 3.13 -4.27 5.96
N GLY A 210 2.74 -4.67 4.75
CA GLY A 210 3.41 -5.75 4.02
C GLY A 210 3.22 -7.15 4.62
N GLY A 211 2.22 -7.33 5.47
CA GLY A 211 1.95 -8.58 6.19
C GLY A 211 2.64 -8.66 7.56
N HIS A 212 3.50 -7.70 7.92
CA HIS A 212 4.22 -7.73 9.21
C HIS A 212 3.28 -7.68 10.42
N LEU A 213 2.20 -6.89 10.33
CA LEU A 213 1.23 -6.76 11.42
C LEU A 213 0.25 -7.94 11.52
N GLY A 214 0.26 -8.85 10.55
CA GLY A 214 -0.53 -10.09 10.58
C GLY A 214 0.24 -11.31 11.10
N LYS A 215 1.56 -11.20 11.28
CA LYS A 215 2.41 -12.27 11.82
C LYS A 215 2.37 -12.31 13.34
N GLU A 216 2.82 -13.44 13.90
CA GLU A 216 3.07 -13.53 15.34
C GLU A 216 4.09 -12.46 15.75
N PRO A 217 3.73 -11.55 16.66
CA PRO A 217 4.61 -10.47 17.06
C PRO A 217 5.67 -10.94 18.07
N PRO A 218 6.76 -10.14 18.28
CA PRO A 218 7.71 -10.40 19.35
C PRO A 218 7.03 -10.60 20.72
N GLU A 219 7.62 -11.42 21.58
CA GLU A 219 7.02 -11.85 22.88
C GLU A 219 6.49 -10.68 23.73
N LYS A 220 7.22 -9.55 23.76
CA LYS A 220 6.81 -8.34 24.48
C LYS A 220 5.48 -7.79 23.97
N ILE A 221 5.26 -7.82 22.66
CA ILE A 221 4.03 -7.35 21.99
C ILE A 221 2.92 -8.39 22.12
N ALA A 222 3.25 -9.70 21.95
CA ALA A 222 2.30 -10.78 22.10
C ALA A 222 1.62 -10.76 23.47
N LYS A 223 2.36 -10.47 24.55
CA LYS A 223 1.81 -10.32 25.91
C LYS A 223 0.76 -9.20 26.02
N LEU A 224 0.88 -8.12 25.27
CA LEU A 224 -0.13 -7.07 25.25
C LEU A 224 -1.42 -7.56 24.60
N TRP A 225 -1.33 -8.29 23.46
CA TRP A 225 -2.49 -8.83 22.76
C TRP A 225 -3.26 -9.90 23.54
N THR A 226 -2.64 -10.52 24.55
CA THR A 226 -3.32 -11.52 25.40
C THR A 226 -4.08 -10.91 26.58
N SER A 227 -3.95 -9.60 26.83
CA SER A 227 -4.56 -8.93 28.00
C SER A 227 -6.08 -8.73 27.92
N PRO A 228 -6.72 -8.52 26.74
CA PRO A 228 -8.18 -8.40 26.69
C PRO A 228 -8.88 -9.76 26.78
N PRO A 229 -10.14 -9.77 27.26
CA PRO A 229 -10.94 -10.99 27.35
C PRO A 229 -11.27 -11.59 25.98
N GLN A 230 -11.36 -10.74 24.95
CA GLN A 230 -11.60 -11.19 23.56
C GLN A 230 -10.29 -11.44 22.85
N LYS A 231 -10.06 -12.71 22.51
CA LYS A 231 -8.89 -13.10 21.70
C LYS A 231 -9.14 -12.80 20.25
N ARG A 232 -8.18 -12.11 19.63
CA ARG A 232 -8.12 -11.81 18.19
C ARG A 232 -6.74 -12.12 17.65
N THR A 233 -6.66 -12.45 16.36
CA THR A 233 -5.36 -12.58 15.68
C THR A 233 -4.72 -11.19 15.49
N PRO A 234 -3.41 -11.10 15.29
CA PRO A 234 -2.76 -9.83 14.94
C PRO A 234 -3.36 -9.19 13.68
N ALA A 235 -3.70 -9.99 12.67
CA ALA A 235 -4.36 -9.52 11.44
C ALA A 235 -5.75 -8.93 11.75
N GLU A 236 -6.56 -9.60 12.59
CA GLU A 236 -7.87 -9.11 13.00
C GLU A 236 -7.76 -7.75 13.72
N TRP A 237 -6.82 -7.59 14.66
CA TRP A 237 -6.60 -6.30 15.34
C TRP A 237 -6.27 -5.19 14.34
N ALA A 238 -5.38 -5.44 13.38
CA ALA A 238 -4.94 -4.45 12.41
C ALA A 238 -6.08 -4.07 11.44
N LEU A 239 -6.81 -5.05 10.91
CA LEU A 239 -7.92 -4.80 9.98
C LEU A 239 -9.07 -4.08 10.66
N LEU A 240 -9.49 -4.50 11.86
CA LEU A 240 -10.55 -3.84 12.63
C LEU A 240 -10.17 -2.40 12.97
N TRP A 241 -8.90 -2.13 13.28
CA TRP A 241 -8.44 -0.77 13.54
C TRP A 241 -8.62 0.13 12.32
N VAL A 242 -8.27 -0.33 11.12
CA VAL A 242 -8.50 0.46 9.89
C VAL A 242 -9.99 0.61 9.63
N TRP A 243 -10.78 -0.46 9.73
CA TRP A 243 -12.23 -0.39 9.52
C TRP A 243 -12.98 0.42 10.58
N ASN A 244 -12.36 0.68 11.73
CA ASN A 244 -12.94 1.56 12.75
C ASN A 244 -13.02 3.04 12.31
N HIS A 245 -12.27 3.41 11.26
CA HIS A 245 -12.30 4.74 10.66
C HIS A 245 -13.43 4.81 9.62
N PRO A 246 -14.42 5.70 9.80
CA PRO A 246 -15.54 5.83 8.85
C PRO A 246 -15.09 6.33 7.46
N GLU A 247 -13.95 7.00 7.40
CA GLU A 247 -13.38 7.55 6.17
C GLU A 247 -12.79 6.47 5.24
N ALA A 248 -12.42 5.30 5.76
CA ALA A 248 -11.90 4.20 4.97
C ALA A 248 -13.05 3.50 4.22
N SER A 249 -13.12 3.65 2.91
CA SER A 249 -14.18 3.07 2.08
C SER A 249 -13.94 1.59 1.78
N VAL A 250 -12.71 1.24 1.38
CA VAL A 250 -12.28 -0.14 1.08
C VAL A 250 -10.89 -0.35 1.66
N VAL A 251 -10.64 -1.50 2.26
CA VAL A 251 -9.32 -1.91 2.76
C VAL A 251 -8.82 -3.07 1.92
N LEU A 252 -7.69 -2.87 1.24
CA LEU A 252 -7.08 -3.89 0.40
C LEU A 252 -6.24 -4.86 1.23
N SER A 253 -6.55 -6.13 1.17
CA SER A 253 -5.68 -7.18 1.68
C SER A 253 -5.03 -7.95 0.54
N GLY A 254 -3.71 -8.17 0.65
CA GLY A 254 -2.90 -8.97 -0.25
C GLY A 254 -2.72 -10.37 0.31
N MET A 255 -3.77 -11.17 0.26
CA MET A 255 -3.81 -12.54 0.79
C MET A 255 -3.00 -13.48 -0.12
N SER A 256 -2.13 -14.28 0.48
CA SER A 256 -1.24 -15.22 -0.23
C SER A 256 -1.61 -16.69 0.02
N THR A 257 -2.56 -16.96 0.92
CA THR A 257 -3.07 -18.31 1.20
C THR A 257 -4.59 -18.29 1.34
N MET A 258 -5.22 -19.44 1.14
CA MET A 258 -6.67 -19.58 1.29
C MET A 258 -7.12 -19.32 2.73
N GLU A 259 -6.31 -19.71 3.72
CA GLU A 259 -6.58 -19.49 5.14
C GLU A 259 -6.71 -17.99 5.43
N GLN A 260 -5.82 -17.15 4.87
CA GLN A 260 -5.90 -15.69 5.01
C GLN A 260 -7.19 -15.14 4.35
N VAL A 261 -7.59 -15.66 3.19
CA VAL A 261 -8.83 -15.24 2.54
C VAL A 261 -10.05 -15.56 3.40
N VAL A 262 -10.11 -16.77 3.94
CA VAL A 262 -11.21 -17.22 4.81
C VAL A 262 -11.25 -16.38 6.09
N GLU A 263 -10.11 -16.13 6.70
CA GLU A 263 -10.00 -15.31 7.91
C GLU A 263 -10.44 -13.87 7.65
N ASP A 264 -9.87 -13.20 6.64
CA ASP A 264 -10.15 -11.80 6.33
C ASP A 264 -11.63 -11.60 5.97
N VAL A 265 -12.23 -12.51 5.19
CA VAL A 265 -13.67 -12.49 4.89
C VAL A 265 -14.50 -12.63 6.16
N ALA A 266 -14.15 -13.56 7.06
CA ALA A 266 -14.88 -13.76 8.31
C ALA A 266 -14.80 -12.56 9.27
N ILE A 267 -13.66 -11.86 9.29
CA ILE A 267 -13.48 -10.65 10.12
C ILE A 267 -14.42 -9.53 9.67
N THR A 268 -14.75 -9.44 8.37
CA THR A 268 -15.62 -8.37 7.85
C THR A 268 -16.99 -8.29 8.51
N ASP A 269 -17.53 -9.39 9.00
CA ASP A 269 -18.85 -9.41 9.65
C ASP A 269 -18.85 -8.66 10.99
N ARG A 270 -17.66 -8.50 11.58
CA ARG A 270 -17.43 -7.77 12.84
C ARG A 270 -16.86 -6.36 12.62
N SER A 271 -16.67 -5.95 11.36
CA SER A 271 -16.08 -4.67 11.00
C SER A 271 -17.11 -3.55 11.06
N GLY A 272 -16.65 -2.33 11.31
CA GLY A 272 -17.50 -1.14 11.23
C GLY A 272 -16.91 0.04 12.00
N PRO A 273 -17.37 1.27 11.71
CA PRO A 273 -17.00 2.44 12.50
C PRO A 273 -17.46 2.28 13.95
N GLY A 274 -16.56 2.55 14.91
CA GLY A 274 -16.88 2.49 16.35
C GLY A 274 -17.05 1.07 16.89
N THR A 275 -16.62 0.03 16.18
CA THR A 275 -16.69 -1.37 16.68
C THR A 275 -15.62 -1.68 17.72
N LEU A 276 -14.49 -0.96 17.71
CA LEU A 276 -13.49 -1.05 18.76
C LEU A 276 -13.85 -0.13 19.93
N THR A 277 -13.78 -0.68 21.14
CA THR A 277 -13.98 0.09 22.39
C THR A 277 -12.80 1.03 22.62
N THR A 278 -12.99 2.02 23.52
CA THR A 278 -11.91 2.93 23.94
C THR A 278 -10.72 2.17 24.54
N ASP A 279 -10.98 1.11 25.31
CA ASP A 279 -9.93 0.28 25.92
C ASP A 279 -9.14 -0.49 24.85
N GLU A 280 -9.82 -1.00 23.82
CA GLU A 280 -9.17 -1.68 22.69
C GLU A 280 -8.34 -0.72 21.85
N LEU A 281 -8.81 0.49 21.59
CA LEU A 281 -8.02 1.53 20.91
C LEU A 281 -6.80 1.92 21.74
N THR A 282 -6.95 2.09 23.06
CA THR A 282 -5.84 2.36 23.98
C THR A 282 -4.83 1.21 23.98
N LEU A 283 -5.29 -0.03 23.91
CA LEU A 283 -4.41 -1.20 23.79
C LEU A 283 -3.60 -1.15 22.49
N ILE A 284 -4.22 -0.83 21.36
CA ILE A 284 -3.53 -0.72 20.08
C ILE A 284 -2.48 0.41 20.13
N ASP A 285 -2.77 1.54 20.76
CA ASP A 285 -1.79 2.61 20.97
C ASP A 285 -0.59 2.13 21.82
N ARG A 286 -0.84 1.39 22.90
CA ARG A 286 0.23 0.78 23.70
C ARG A 286 1.06 -0.23 22.92
N VAL A 287 0.45 -1.01 22.04
CA VAL A 287 1.16 -1.91 21.14
C VAL A 287 2.04 -1.13 20.17
N ARG A 288 1.53 -0.06 19.56
CA ARG A 288 2.32 0.84 18.71
C ARG A 288 3.53 1.42 19.45
N GLU A 289 3.33 1.91 20.65
CA GLU A 289 4.40 2.42 21.51
C GLU A 289 5.45 1.34 21.83
N ALA A 290 5.01 0.13 22.18
CA ALA A 290 5.90 -0.99 22.45
C ALA A 290 6.74 -1.40 21.22
N TYR A 291 6.17 -1.33 20.00
CA TYR A 291 6.94 -1.48 18.78
C TYR A 291 7.95 -0.33 18.58
N HIS A 292 7.59 0.92 18.90
CA HIS A 292 8.53 2.04 18.83
C HIS A 292 9.68 1.91 19.82
N GLU A 293 9.45 1.34 21.02
CA GLU A 293 10.50 1.09 22.01
C GLU A 293 11.52 0.04 21.56
N ILE A 294 11.11 -0.96 20.79
CA ILE A 294 12.04 -1.98 20.24
C ILE A 294 12.68 -1.55 18.92
N ARG A 295 12.35 -0.37 18.42
CA ARG A 295 12.90 0.18 17.19
C ARG A 295 14.35 0.60 17.40
N PRO A 296 15.33 -0.01 16.71
CA PRO A 296 16.76 0.27 16.95
C PRO A 296 17.16 1.71 16.64
N VAL A 297 16.68 2.25 15.52
CA VAL A 297 17.00 3.61 15.08
C VAL A 297 15.76 4.50 15.23
N PRO A 298 15.75 5.51 16.09
CA PRO A 298 14.57 6.35 16.36
C PRO A 298 14.31 7.37 15.23
N CYS A 299 14.50 6.95 13.97
CA CYS A 299 14.28 7.80 12.81
C CYS A 299 12.79 8.06 12.59
N THR A 300 12.41 9.34 12.51
CA THR A 300 11.01 9.78 12.26
C THR A 300 10.69 9.98 10.78
N ASN A 301 11.65 9.69 9.88
CA ASN A 301 11.51 9.87 8.44
C ASN A 301 11.23 11.34 8.02
N CYS A 302 11.70 12.32 8.78
CA CYS A 302 11.44 13.74 8.51
C CYS A 302 12.20 14.30 7.29
N GLY A 303 13.22 13.60 6.78
CA GLY A 303 13.95 13.96 5.57
C GLY A 303 14.98 15.11 5.71
N TYR A 304 15.18 15.70 6.90
CA TYR A 304 16.13 16.81 7.06
C TYR A 304 17.60 16.44 6.74
N CYS A 305 17.96 15.16 6.82
CA CYS A 305 19.26 14.64 6.42
C CYS A 305 19.38 14.42 4.88
N MET A 306 18.36 14.82 4.12
CA MET A 306 18.32 14.66 2.67
C MET A 306 18.31 16.03 1.96
N PRO A 307 18.93 16.16 0.78
CA PRO A 307 19.70 15.11 0.09
C PRO A 307 21.06 14.87 0.77
N CYS A 308 21.46 13.60 0.86
CA CYS A 308 22.84 13.29 1.26
C CYS A 308 23.82 13.66 0.13
N PRO A 309 24.93 14.36 0.40
CA PRO A 309 25.89 14.75 -0.65
C PRO A 309 26.53 13.56 -1.37
N ASN A 310 26.53 12.39 -0.72
CA ASN A 310 27.03 11.14 -1.31
C ASN A 310 25.92 10.24 -1.88
N GLY A 311 24.68 10.75 -2.00
CA GLY A 311 23.56 10.03 -2.60
C GLY A 311 22.89 8.99 -1.69
N VAL A 312 23.34 8.80 -0.45
CA VAL A 312 22.82 7.75 0.45
C VAL A 312 21.37 8.03 0.85
N GLU A 313 20.48 7.06 0.68
CA GLU A 313 19.06 7.14 1.03
C GLU A 313 18.83 6.81 2.52
N ILE A 314 19.31 7.70 3.39
CA ILE A 314 19.38 7.51 4.84
C ILE A 314 18.04 7.07 5.46
N PRO A 315 16.91 7.76 5.24
CA PRO A 315 15.64 7.37 5.85
C PRO A 315 15.14 5.99 5.41
N LEU A 316 15.33 5.64 4.13
CA LEU A 316 14.93 4.35 3.59
C LEU A 316 15.75 3.22 4.20
N ILE A 317 17.06 3.40 4.33
CA ILE A 317 17.96 2.42 4.95
C ILE A 317 17.54 2.16 6.40
N PHE A 318 17.27 3.22 7.17
CA PHE A 318 16.83 3.07 8.56
C PHE A 318 15.47 2.40 8.68
N ARG A 319 14.57 2.66 7.74
CA ARG A 319 13.27 1.96 7.67
C ARG A 319 13.45 0.46 7.42
N LEU A 320 14.34 0.08 6.49
CA LEU A 320 14.63 -1.32 6.21
C LEU A 320 15.29 -2.01 7.42
N TYR A 321 16.28 -1.36 8.02
CA TYR A 321 16.94 -1.88 9.22
C TYR A 321 15.99 -2.06 10.40
N ASN A 322 15.18 -1.05 10.69
CA ASN A 322 14.16 -1.12 11.73
C ASN A 322 13.15 -2.24 11.44
N SER A 323 12.70 -2.37 10.19
CA SER A 323 11.76 -3.45 9.81
C SER A 323 12.36 -4.83 10.00
N ALA A 324 13.62 -5.03 9.61
CA ALA A 324 14.32 -6.29 9.80
C ALA A 324 14.33 -6.72 11.28
N VAL A 325 14.59 -5.77 12.19
CA VAL A 325 14.72 -6.06 13.64
C VAL A 325 13.35 -6.13 14.33
N MET A 326 12.46 -5.15 14.05
CA MET A 326 11.16 -5.05 14.73
C MET A 326 10.19 -6.18 14.39
N TYR A 327 10.27 -6.70 13.17
CA TYR A 327 9.30 -7.65 12.61
C TYR A 327 9.93 -8.98 12.20
N ASP A 328 11.20 -9.21 12.58
CA ASP A 328 11.96 -10.39 12.15
C ASP A 328 11.85 -10.63 10.63
N SER A 329 12.03 -9.54 9.87
CA SER A 329 11.82 -9.53 8.40
C SER A 329 13.11 -9.27 7.63
N LEU A 330 14.22 -9.89 8.06
CA LEU A 330 15.54 -9.67 7.49
C LEU A 330 15.59 -9.96 5.99
N GLU A 331 15.07 -11.09 5.56
CA GLU A 331 15.08 -11.50 4.15
C GLU A 331 14.35 -10.50 3.23
N THR A 332 13.18 -10.04 3.66
CA THR A 332 12.42 -9.02 2.91
C THR A 332 13.20 -7.71 2.83
N SER A 333 13.81 -7.28 3.94
CA SER A 333 14.60 -6.05 3.98
C SER A 333 15.87 -6.14 3.13
N ARG A 334 16.56 -7.29 3.14
CA ARG A 334 17.71 -7.59 2.26
C ARG A 334 17.30 -7.56 0.79
N SER A 335 16.18 -8.18 0.44
CA SER A 335 15.66 -8.20 -0.93
C SER A 335 15.42 -6.77 -1.47
N VAL A 336 14.82 -5.89 -0.65
CA VAL A 336 14.64 -4.48 -1.04
C VAL A 336 15.96 -3.74 -1.15
N TYR A 337 16.88 -3.93 -0.18
CA TYR A 337 18.19 -3.26 -0.16
C TYR A 337 19.08 -3.66 -1.34
N SER A 338 18.90 -4.86 -1.88
CA SER A 338 19.65 -5.40 -3.02
C SER A 338 18.92 -5.27 -4.35
N SER A 339 17.66 -4.74 -4.34
CA SER A 339 16.86 -4.64 -5.56
C SER A 339 17.44 -3.64 -6.56
N PRO A 340 17.17 -3.80 -7.87
CA PRO A 340 17.57 -2.83 -8.90
C PRO A 340 16.96 -1.43 -8.69
N ASP A 341 15.83 -1.33 -8.00
CA ASP A 341 15.16 -0.06 -7.69
C ASP A 341 15.90 0.72 -6.60
N PHE A 342 16.69 0.03 -5.77
CA PHE A 342 17.56 0.64 -4.76
C PHE A 342 19.00 0.69 -5.30
N LYS A 343 19.33 1.78 -5.95
CA LYS A 343 20.60 1.94 -6.68
C LYS A 343 21.82 1.78 -5.77
N GLU A 344 22.93 1.33 -6.35
CA GLU A 344 24.14 1.10 -5.59
C GLU A 344 24.64 2.36 -4.89
N GLU A 345 24.60 3.52 -5.54
CA GLU A 345 24.99 4.82 -4.97
C GLU A 345 24.13 5.27 -3.78
N GLN A 346 22.96 4.68 -3.60
CA GLN A 346 22.04 4.99 -2.50
C GLN A 346 22.30 4.16 -1.23
N ARG A 347 23.17 3.13 -1.32
CA ARG A 347 23.45 2.20 -0.23
C ARG A 347 24.31 2.82 0.87
N ALA A 348 24.22 2.24 2.06
CA ALA A 348 24.89 2.76 3.26
C ALA A 348 26.42 2.73 3.20
N ASP A 349 27.02 1.82 2.43
CA ASP A 349 28.47 1.75 2.21
C ASP A 349 29.05 2.94 1.44
N LYS A 350 28.21 3.73 0.78
CA LYS A 350 28.63 4.97 0.11
C LYS A 350 28.77 6.17 1.08
N CYS A 351 28.46 5.97 2.35
CA CYS A 351 28.65 7.00 3.37
C CYS A 351 30.15 7.25 3.63
N ASN A 352 30.61 8.48 3.38
CA ASN A 352 31.98 8.93 3.65
C ASN A 352 32.16 9.61 5.00
N GLU A 353 31.12 9.57 5.87
CA GLU A 353 31.14 10.16 7.23
C GLU A 353 31.36 11.68 7.25
N CYS A 354 30.88 12.43 6.25
CA CYS A 354 31.04 13.88 6.17
C CYS A 354 30.39 14.66 7.34
N GLY A 355 29.44 14.07 8.05
CA GLY A 355 28.81 14.66 9.25
C GLY A 355 27.62 15.58 8.98
N GLU A 356 27.35 16.02 7.76
CA GLU A 356 26.26 16.96 7.44
C GLU A 356 24.88 16.48 7.96
N CYS A 357 24.63 15.18 7.87
CA CYS A 357 23.38 14.57 8.35
C CYS A 357 23.25 14.59 9.89
N LEU A 358 24.36 14.66 10.65
CA LEU A 358 24.35 14.75 12.11
C LEU A 358 23.83 16.11 12.58
N GLU A 359 24.30 17.19 11.94
CA GLU A 359 23.86 18.55 12.25
C GLU A 359 22.41 18.80 11.85
N ALA A 360 21.96 18.12 10.78
CA ALA A 360 20.59 18.27 10.26
C ALA A 360 19.55 17.42 11.01
N CYS A 361 19.95 16.41 11.77
CA CYS A 361 19.02 15.47 12.39
C CYS A 361 18.41 16.00 13.69
N PRO A 362 17.10 16.32 13.75
CA PRO A 362 16.46 16.82 14.96
C PRO A 362 16.30 15.74 16.05
N GLN A 363 16.60 14.48 15.73
CA GLN A 363 16.58 13.36 16.67
C GLN A 363 17.97 13.00 17.21
N GLU A 364 19.00 13.78 16.83
CA GLU A 364 20.39 13.57 17.26
C GLU A 364 20.90 12.14 17.03
N ILE A 365 20.43 11.49 15.94
CA ILE A 365 20.81 10.12 15.61
C ILE A 365 22.26 10.11 15.12
N PRO A 366 23.15 9.23 15.64
CA PRO A 366 24.49 9.04 15.11
C PRO A 366 24.45 8.28 13.77
N ILE A 367 23.97 8.99 12.73
CA ILE A 367 23.62 8.44 11.42
C ILE A 367 24.72 7.59 10.79
N PRO A 368 26.00 8.04 10.69
CA PRO A 368 27.05 7.23 10.07
C PRO A 368 27.28 5.88 10.77
N GLU A 369 27.21 5.84 12.10
CA GLU A 369 27.36 4.60 12.87
C GLU A 369 26.21 3.62 12.58
N TRP A 370 24.98 4.13 12.52
CA TRP A 370 23.81 3.32 12.21
C TRP A 370 23.79 2.86 10.74
N LEU A 371 24.32 3.66 9.81
CA LEU A 371 24.48 3.25 8.41
C LEU A 371 25.45 2.07 8.29
N LYS A 372 26.57 2.07 9.02
CA LYS A 372 27.50 0.91 9.06
C LYS A 372 26.80 -0.36 9.57
N LYS A 373 26.08 -0.25 10.69
CA LYS A 373 25.32 -1.38 11.26
C LYS A 373 24.25 -1.87 10.28
N ALA A 374 23.53 -0.94 9.64
CA ALA A 374 22.50 -1.26 8.66
C ALA A 374 23.09 -1.97 7.44
N HIS A 375 24.20 -1.50 6.90
CA HIS A 375 24.87 -2.16 5.80
C HIS A 375 25.31 -3.59 6.17
N SER A 376 25.97 -3.75 7.32
CA SER A 376 26.41 -5.07 7.81
C SER A 376 25.26 -6.07 7.98
N LEU A 377 24.02 -5.61 8.28
CA LEU A 377 22.86 -6.49 8.41
C LEU A 377 22.15 -6.73 7.09
N LEU A 378 22.03 -5.69 6.24
CA LEU A 378 21.17 -5.68 5.05
C LEU A 378 21.90 -6.07 3.77
N ALA A 379 23.22 -5.90 3.71
CA ALA A 379 23.97 -6.36 2.55
C ALA A 379 23.88 -7.88 2.42
N PRO A 380 23.86 -8.41 1.16
CA PRO A 380 23.98 -9.85 0.98
C PRO A 380 25.30 -10.35 1.58
N ASP A 381 25.29 -11.55 2.10
CA ASP A 381 26.52 -12.23 2.53
C ASP A 381 27.42 -12.42 1.28
N ASP A 382 28.72 -12.04 1.36
CA ASP A 382 29.71 -12.17 0.28
C ASP A 382 29.93 -13.62 -0.14
#